data_c193c771ab5dae5d439d2d6d2f4f1bd0
#
_entry.id   c193c771ab5dae5d439d2d6d2f4f1bd0
#
_cell.length_a   1.000
_cell.length_b   1.000
_cell.length_c   1.000
_cell.angle_alpha   90.00
_cell.angle_beta   90.00
_cell.angle_gamma   90.00
#
_symmetry.space_group_name_H-M   'P 1'
#
loop_
_entity.id
_entity.type
_entity.pdbx_description
1 polymer ?
#
loop_
_entity_poly.entity_id
_entity_poly.type
_entity_poly.pdbx_seq_one_letter_code
_entity_poly.pdbx_strand_id
1 'polypeptide(L)'
;MAEMITRKLPAGIQFFSIIRKEGYLYVDKTDLVWQLTHSGDLYNYLSRPRRFGKSLLIDTLQCYFEGKKELFEGLKIMELEEEWTEYPVIRLDMSGAGATAAEIKDYLNLEFSKYEALYSIKPKETSRESVRFQVILDTAYQKTGKQVVVL
;
A
#
# COMPACT_ATOMS: atom_id res chain seq x y z
N MET A 1 6.57 -35.44 20.53
CA MET A 1 7.60 -34.78 19.68
C MET A 1 6.91 -33.61 19.01
N ALA A 2 7.28 -32.36 19.34
CA ALA A 2 6.73 -31.19 18.68
C ALA A 2 7.27 -31.15 17.25
N GLU A 3 6.40 -31.24 16.26
CA GLU A 3 6.76 -30.99 14.87
C GLU A 3 7.31 -29.55 14.77
N MET A 4 8.62 -29.45 14.58
CA MET A 4 9.24 -28.17 14.24
C MET A 4 8.78 -27.81 12.83
N ILE A 5 7.71 -27.02 12.73
CA ILE A 5 7.29 -26.44 11.46
C ILE A 5 8.37 -25.45 11.06
N THR A 6 9.32 -25.89 10.28
CA THR A 6 10.36 -25.03 9.69
C THR A 6 9.74 -24.21 8.57
N ARG A 7 9.21 -23.03 8.91
CA ARG A 7 8.73 -22.07 7.92
C ARG A 7 9.93 -21.55 7.12
N LYS A 8 9.78 -21.45 5.81
CA LYS A 8 10.80 -20.89 4.92
C LYS A 8 11.00 -19.40 5.22
N LEU A 9 12.25 -18.93 5.15
CA LEU A 9 12.57 -17.51 5.28
C LEU A 9 12.20 -16.77 3.98
N PRO A 10 11.56 -15.58 4.03
CA PRO A 10 11.17 -14.80 2.85
C PRO A 10 12.35 -14.00 2.29
N ALA A 11 13.44 -14.70 1.89
CA ALA A 11 14.62 -14.04 1.35
C ALA A 11 14.29 -13.31 0.05
N GLY A 12 14.41 -11.97 0.04
CA GLY A 12 14.12 -11.12 -1.13
C GLY A 12 12.64 -10.87 -1.43
N ILE A 13 11.71 -11.44 -0.65
CA ILE A 13 10.28 -11.24 -0.85
C ILE A 13 9.85 -9.97 -0.11
N GLN A 14 9.26 -9.02 -0.85
CA GLN A 14 8.79 -7.73 -0.32
C GLN A 14 7.26 -7.61 -0.30
N PHE A 15 6.56 -8.66 -0.74
CA PHE A 15 5.11 -8.69 -0.84
C PHE A 15 4.53 -9.46 0.35
N PHE A 16 3.82 -8.73 1.21
CA PHE A 16 3.13 -9.31 2.38
C PHE A 16 2.16 -10.42 1.98
N SER A 17 1.39 -10.18 0.92
CA SER A 17 0.44 -11.15 0.41
C SER A 17 1.09 -12.48 0.01
N ILE A 18 2.28 -12.46 -0.59
CA ILE A 18 3.03 -13.67 -0.94
C ILE A 18 3.53 -14.37 0.33
N ILE A 19 4.11 -13.60 1.26
CA ILE A 19 4.62 -14.15 2.53
C ILE A 19 3.51 -14.90 3.27
N ARG A 20 2.32 -14.33 3.32
CA ARG A 20 1.18 -14.92 4.02
C ARG A 20 0.58 -16.12 3.30
N LYS A 21 0.34 -16.01 1.99
CA LYS A 21 -0.28 -17.07 1.20
C LYS A 21 0.58 -18.32 1.08
N GLU A 22 1.88 -18.14 0.96
CA GLU A 22 2.82 -19.26 0.82
C GLU A 22 3.41 -19.76 2.14
N GLY A 23 2.97 -19.22 3.28
CA GLY A 23 3.33 -19.68 4.61
C GLY A 23 4.78 -19.42 5.01
N TYR A 24 5.42 -18.40 4.45
CA TYR A 24 6.75 -17.97 4.88
C TYR A 24 6.74 -17.46 6.33
N LEU A 25 7.92 -17.46 6.95
CA LEU A 25 8.09 -16.85 8.26
C LEU A 25 7.84 -15.33 8.16
N TYR A 26 6.90 -14.85 8.95
CA TYR A 26 6.63 -13.42 9.11
C TYR A 26 6.87 -13.00 10.56
N VAL A 27 7.71 -11.99 10.75
CA VAL A 27 7.90 -11.38 12.08
C VAL A 27 6.79 -10.38 12.26
N ASP A 28 5.83 -10.74 13.11
CA ASP A 28 4.65 -9.93 13.33
C ASP A 28 4.97 -8.60 14.02
N LYS A 29 4.64 -7.51 13.34
CA LYS A 29 4.69 -6.11 13.80
C LYS A 29 3.41 -5.37 13.41
N THR A 30 2.32 -6.10 13.25
CA THR A 30 1.05 -5.53 12.79
C THR A 30 0.37 -4.68 13.86
N ASP A 31 0.76 -4.82 15.12
CA ASP A 31 0.43 -3.86 16.19
C ASP A 31 0.90 -2.44 15.86
N LEU A 32 2.09 -2.29 15.24
CA LEU A 32 2.59 -0.99 14.78
C LEU A 32 1.81 -0.47 13.57
N VAL A 33 1.34 -1.36 12.70
CA VAL A 33 0.45 -0.99 11.59
C VAL A 33 -0.84 -0.40 12.14
N TRP A 34 -1.46 -1.08 13.10
CA TRP A 34 -2.67 -0.59 13.74
C TRP A 34 -2.46 0.75 14.44
N GLN A 35 -1.37 0.91 15.21
CA GLN A 35 -1.04 2.19 15.85
C GLN A 35 -0.87 3.32 14.85
N LEU A 36 -0.18 3.07 13.73
CA LEU A 36 0.05 4.05 12.68
C LEU A 36 -1.28 4.51 12.05
N THR A 37 -2.18 3.58 11.77
CA THR A 37 -3.46 3.87 11.11
C THR A 37 -4.49 4.50 12.05
N HIS A 38 -4.31 4.37 13.37
CA HIS A 38 -5.19 4.93 14.41
C HIS A 38 -4.59 6.12 15.16
N SER A 39 -3.40 6.61 14.76
CA SER A 39 -2.77 7.77 15.38
C SER A 39 -3.54 9.08 15.17
N GLY A 40 -4.40 9.14 14.16
CA GLY A 40 -5.09 10.36 13.74
C GLY A 40 -4.24 11.27 12.84
N ASP A 41 -3.00 10.88 12.56
CA ASP A 41 -2.11 11.66 11.70
C ASP A 41 -2.48 11.48 10.23
N LEU A 42 -2.63 12.60 9.51
CA LEU A 42 -2.92 12.58 8.07
C LEU A 42 -1.69 12.26 7.23
N TYR A 43 -0.51 12.56 7.74
CA TYR A 43 0.76 12.39 7.03
C TYR A 43 1.73 11.63 7.92
N ASN A 44 2.27 10.55 7.39
CA ASN A 44 3.25 9.73 8.08
C ASN A 44 4.53 9.63 7.27
N TYR A 45 5.67 9.80 7.91
CA TYR A 45 6.98 9.71 7.28
C TYR A 45 7.82 8.65 7.96
N LEU A 46 8.27 7.65 7.19
CA LEU A 46 9.17 6.61 7.67
C LEU A 46 10.54 6.70 7.02
N SER A 47 11.53 7.12 7.82
CA SER A 47 12.93 7.08 7.41
C SER A 47 13.63 5.85 8.00
N ARG A 48 14.07 4.95 7.11
CA ARG A 48 14.87 3.77 7.48
C ARG A 48 15.92 3.48 6.41
N PRO A 49 17.06 2.89 6.76
CA PRO A 49 18.05 2.45 5.78
C PRO A 49 17.47 1.49 4.73
N ARG A 50 18.21 1.27 3.64
CA ARG A 50 17.85 0.26 2.65
C ARG A 50 17.78 -1.12 3.31
N ARG A 51 16.88 -2.00 2.84
CA ARG A 51 16.66 -3.38 3.32
C ARG A 51 16.08 -3.51 4.74
N PHE A 52 15.56 -2.42 5.32
CA PHE A 52 14.90 -2.43 6.64
C PHE A 52 13.36 -2.52 6.54
N GLY A 53 12.85 -3.21 5.51
CA GLY A 53 11.44 -3.60 5.40
C GLY A 53 10.47 -2.48 5.04
N LYS A 54 10.93 -1.34 4.48
CA LYS A 54 10.03 -0.24 4.04
C LYS A 54 9.00 -0.71 3.02
N SER A 55 9.43 -1.38 1.96
CA SER A 55 8.54 -1.88 0.92
C SER A 55 7.56 -2.92 1.44
N LEU A 56 8.00 -3.77 2.37
CA LEU A 56 7.12 -4.74 3.02
C LEU A 56 6.07 -4.05 3.89
N LEU A 57 6.44 -2.98 4.62
CA LEU A 57 5.49 -2.20 5.41
C LEU A 57 4.44 -1.53 4.51
N ILE A 58 4.86 -0.91 3.40
CA ILE A 58 3.92 -0.30 2.43
C ILE A 58 2.97 -1.35 1.86
N ASP A 59 3.47 -2.54 1.51
CA ASP A 59 2.63 -3.62 1.00
C ASP A 59 1.67 -4.16 2.08
N THR A 60 2.11 -4.22 3.34
CA THR A 60 1.25 -4.59 4.47
C THR A 60 0.14 -3.56 4.69
N LEU A 61 0.48 -2.26 4.66
CA LEU A 61 -0.49 -1.16 4.76
C LEU A 61 -1.49 -1.19 3.59
N GLN A 62 -1.01 -1.45 2.37
CA GLN A 62 -1.89 -1.60 1.22
C GLN A 62 -2.89 -2.75 1.44
N CYS A 63 -2.42 -3.92 1.84
CA CYS A 63 -3.30 -5.06 2.10
C CYS A 63 -4.31 -4.77 3.23
N TYR A 64 -3.89 -4.02 4.26
CA TYR A 64 -4.76 -3.61 5.36
C TYR A 64 -5.86 -2.66 4.87
N PHE A 65 -5.50 -1.59 4.17
CA PHE A 65 -6.47 -0.61 3.66
C PHE A 65 -7.35 -1.17 2.52
N GLU A 66 -6.89 -2.17 1.79
CA GLU A 66 -7.70 -2.91 0.81
C GLU A 66 -8.66 -3.94 1.47
N GLY A 67 -8.70 -4.00 2.81
CA GLY A 67 -9.61 -4.88 3.54
C GLY A 67 -9.30 -6.37 3.43
N LYS A 68 -8.08 -6.76 3.08
CA LYS A 68 -7.66 -8.17 2.88
C LYS A 68 -7.44 -8.88 4.22
N LYS A 69 -8.51 -8.97 5.02
CA LYS A 69 -8.50 -9.51 6.38
C LYS A 69 -7.86 -10.90 6.47
N GLU A 70 -8.11 -11.75 5.48
CA GLU A 70 -7.62 -13.14 5.44
C GLU A 70 -6.08 -13.24 5.49
N LEU A 71 -5.36 -12.21 5.03
CA LEU A 71 -3.90 -12.19 5.09
C LEU A 71 -3.36 -11.93 6.50
N PHE A 72 -4.19 -11.41 7.38
CA PHE A 72 -3.81 -11.01 8.74
C PHE A 72 -4.19 -12.06 9.79
N GLU A 73 -4.83 -13.15 9.41
CA GLU A 73 -5.22 -14.22 10.34
C GLU A 73 -4.06 -14.70 11.19
N GLY A 74 -4.27 -14.76 12.51
CA GLY A 74 -3.25 -15.16 13.49
C GLY A 74 -2.17 -14.12 13.76
N LEU A 75 -2.30 -12.88 13.28
CA LEU A 75 -1.44 -11.75 13.61
C LEU A 75 -2.09 -10.85 14.67
N LYS A 76 -1.28 -10.08 15.39
CA LYS A 76 -1.73 -9.22 16.51
C LYS A 76 -2.80 -8.22 16.13
N ILE A 77 -2.77 -7.69 14.91
CA ILE A 77 -3.77 -6.73 14.44
C ILE A 77 -5.19 -7.30 14.47
N MET A 78 -5.36 -8.61 14.37
CA MET A 78 -6.67 -9.26 14.45
C MET A 78 -7.32 -9.13 15.83
N GLU A 79 -6.53 -8.91 16.87
CA GLU A 79 -7.00 -8.69 18.25
C GLU A 79 -7.30 -7.20 18.52
N LEU A 80 -6.77 -6.31 17.68
CA LEU A 80 -6.85 -4.87 17.86
C LEU A 80 -7.88 -4.22 16.93
N GLU A 81 -8.07 -4.80 15.72
CA GLU A 81 -8.93 -4.24 14.69
C GLU A 81 -10.31 -4.87 14.71
N GLU A 82 -11.30 -4.05 15.00
CA GLU A 82 -12.70 -4.48 15.04
C GLU A 82 -13.37 -4.35 13.67
N GLU A 83 -13.04 -3.27 12.93
CA GLU A 83 -13.68 -2.93 11.65
C GLU A 83 -12.70 -2.98 10.48
N TRP A 84 -12.78 -4.04 9.69
CA TRP A 84 -12.00 -4.19 8.45
C TRP A 84 -12.64 -3.43 7.30
N THR A 85 -12.41 -2.13 7.28
CA THR A 85 -12.95 -1.25 6.25
C THR A 85 -12.05 -1.25 5.02
N GLU A 86 -12.63 -1.46 3.84
CA GLU A 86 -11.94 -1.32 2.56
C GLU A 86 -11.92 0.15 2.13
N TYR A 87 -10.71 0.67 1.86
CA TYR A 87 -10.47 2.02 1.36
C TYR A 87 -9.89 1.99 -0.05
N PRO A 88 -10.15 2.99 -0.89
CA PRO A 88 -9.42 3.15 -2.14
C PRO A 88 -7.96 3.50 -1.86
N VAL A 89 -7.04 2.68 -2.37
CA VAL A 89 -5.59 2.85 -2.17
C VAL A 89 -4.94 3.27 -3.47
N ILE A 90 -4.17 4.35 -3.43
CA ILE A 90 -3.29 4.80 -4.51
C ILE A 90 -1.85 4.62 -4.04
N ARG A 91 -1.15 3.70 -4.66
CA ARG A 91 0.27 3.46 -4.38
C ARG A 91 1.14 4.03 -5.48
N LEU A 92 2.12 4.86 -5.09
CA LEU A 92 3.09 5.47 -6.01
C LEU A 92 4.50 5.00 -5.63
N ASP A 93 5.04 4.05 -6.37
CA ASP A 93 6.41 3.58 -6.16
C ASP A 93 7.39 4.42 -6.99
N MET A 94 7.95 5.45 -6.38
CA MET A 94 8.88 6.37 -7.06
C MET A 94 10.29 5.80 -7.28
N SER A 95 10.54 4.54 -6.94
CA SER A 95 11.88 3.94 -7.10
C SER A 95 12.34 3.82 -8.55
N GLY A 96 11.40 3.77 -9.49
CA GLY A 96 11.66 3.73 -10.94
C GLY A 96 11.56 5.07 -11.65
N ALA A 97 11.32 6.17 -10.93
CA ALA A 97 10.97 7.46 -11.54
C ALA A 97 12.13 8.20 -12.25
N GLY A 98 13.37 7.68 -12.17
CA GLY A 98 14.54 8.37 -12.73
C GLY A 98 15.03 9.53 -11.87
N ALA A 99 15.98 10.31 -12.39
CA ALA A 99 16.63 11.40 -11.66
C ALA A 99 16.31 12.81 -12.21
N THR A 100 15.76 12.90 -13.40
CA THR A 100 15.40 14.17 -14.03
C THR A 100 13.92 14.48 -13.89
N ALA A 101 13.57 15.77 -13.93
CA ALA A 101 12.16 16.18 -13.86
C ALA A 101 11.31 15.59 -15.01
N ALA A 102 11.90 15.41 -16.19
CA ALA A 102 11.22 14.80 -17.33
C ALA A 102 10.92 13.32 -17.07
N GLU A 103 11.91 12.55 -16.61
CA GLU A 103 11.74 11.13 -16.27
C GLU A 103 10.69 10.92 -15.16
N ILE A 104 10.72 11.77 -14.11
CA ILE A 104 9.73 11.75 -13.04
C ILE A 104 8.33 12.02 -13.61
N LYS A 105 8.21 12.99 -14.49
CA LYS A 105 6.94 13.32 -15.14
C LYS A 105 6.41 12.16 -15.98
N ASP A 106 7.24 11.54 -16.79
CA ASP A 106 6.86 10.41 -17.63
C ASP A 106 6.43 9.21 -16.77
N TYR A 107 7.16 8.98 -15.68
CA TYR A 107 6.80 7.93 -14.72
C TYR A 107 5.45 8.20 -14.04
N LEU A 108 5.22 9.42 -13.55
CA LEU A 108 3.93 9.80 -12.96
C LEU A 108 2.78 9.67 -13.97
N ASN A 109 3.02 10.04 -15.23
CA ASN A 109 2.04 9.88 -16.30
C ASN A 109 1.65 8.41 -16.49
N LEU A 110 2.62 7.49 -16.42
CA LEU A 110 2.38 6.06 -16.50
C LEU A 110 1.55 5.57 -15.30
N GLU A 111 1.94 5.97 -14.08
CA GLU A 111 1.23 5.56 -12.86
C GLU A 111 -0.21 6.08 -12.84
N PHE A 112 -0.41 7.36 -13.17
CA PHE A 112 -1.75 7.96 -13.20
C PHE A 112 -2.64 7.31 -14.25
N SER A 113 -2.11 6.92 -15.40
CA SER A 113 -2.88 6.24 -16.44
C SER A 113 -3.48 4.91 -15.96
N LYS A 114 -2.81 4.20 -15.03
CA LYS A 114 -3.34 2.98 -14.42
C LYS A 114 -4.60 3.27 -13.59
N TYR A 115 -4.56 4.32 -12.76
CA TYR A 115 -5.70 4.72 -11.93
C TYR A 115 -6.80 5.38 -12.74
N GLU A 116 -6.47 6.15 -13.77
CA GLU A 116 -7.45 6.69 -14.71
C GLU A 116 -8.23 5.58 -15.40
N ALA A 117 -7.55 4.53 -15.84
CA ALA A 117 -8.21 3.34 -16.41
C ALA A 117 -9.08 2.62 -15.36
N LEU A 118 -8.56 2.43 -14.14
CA LEU A 118 -9.29 1.78 -13.03
C LEU A 118 -10.58 2.52 -12.69
N TYR A 119 -10.52 3.85 -12.65
CA TYR A 119 -11.67 4.69 -12.30
C TYR A 119 -12.47 5.17 -13.53
N SER A 120 -12.14 4.69 -14.75
CA SER A 120 -12.80 5.09 -16.01
C SER A 120 -12.79 6.62 -16.24
N ILE A 121 -11.69 7.26 -15.85
CA ILE A 121 -11.45 8.68 -16.07
C ILE A 121 -10.94 8.87 -17.49
N LYS A 122 -11.52 9.82 -18.22
CA LYS A 122 -11.00 10.23 -19.54
C LYS A 122 -9.97 11.34 -19.32
N PRO A 123 -8.67 11.07 -19.50
CA PRO A 123 -7.66 12.10 -19.33
C PRO A 123 -7.83 13.21 -20.38
N LYS A 124 -7.68 14.46 -19.96
CA LYS A 124 -7.54 15.57 -20.89
C LYS A 124 -6.05 15.69 -21.24
N GLU A 125 -5.70 15.63 -22.50
CA GLU A 125 -4.31 15.65 -23.01
C GLU A 125 -3.48 16.85 -22.52
N THR A 126 -4.10 17.93 -22.10
CA THR A 126 -3.47 19.16 -21.63
C THR A 126 -3.41 19.31 -20.10
N SER A 127 -3.83 18.29 -19.34
CA SER A 127 -3.87 18.41 -17.88
C SER A 127 -2.49 18.22 -17.27
N ARG A 128 -2.14 19.10 -16.32
CA ARG A 128 -0.92 18.95 -15.51
C ARG A 128 -1.05 17.73 -14.59
N GLU A 129 0.07 17.14 -14.23
CA GLU A 129 0.13 15.93 -13.36
C GLU A 129 -0.61 16.16 -12.03
N SER A 130 -0.46 17.35 -11.42
CA SER A 130 -1.16 17.71 -10.19
C SER A 130 -2.69 17.72 -10.35
N VAL A 131 -3.18 18.17 -11.50
CA VAL A 131 -4.63 18.17 -11.79
C VAL A 131 -5.13 16.76 -12.03
N ARG A 132 -4.38 15.95 -12.77
CA ARG A 132 -4.71 14.53 -13.00
C ARG A 132 -4.79 13.78 -11.69
N PHE A 133 -3.79 13.97 -10.82
CA PHE A 133 -3.78 13.34 -9.50
C PHE A 133 -4.99 13.74 -8.66
N GLN A 134 -5.31 15.03 -8.62
CA GLN A 134 -6.50 15.51 -7.92
C GLN A 134 -7.79 14.88 -8.45
N VAL A 135 -7.96 14.79 -9.77
CA VAL A 135 -9.13 14.14 -10.39
C VAL A 135 -9.22 12.66 -10.02
N ILE A 136 -8.10 11.96 -9.95
CA ILE A 136 -8.05 10.55 -9.51
C ILE A 136 -8.54 10.43 -8.07
N LEU A 137 -8.03 11.27 -7.16
CA LEU A 137 -8.43 11.27 -5.75
C LEU A 137 -9.92 11.57 -5.60
N ASP A 138 -10.41 12.63 -6.24
CA ASP A 138 -11.81 13.03 -6.18
C ASP A 138 -12.74 11.94 -6.73
N THR A 139 -12.35 11.31 -7.85
CA THR A 139 -13.15 10.24 -8.46
C THR A 139 -13.17 8.99 -7.58
N ALA A 140 -12.04 8.61 -6.99
CA ALA A 140 -11.95 7.49 -6.06
C ALA A 140 -12.86 7.72 -4.85
N TYR A 141 -12.80 8.93 -4.26
CA TYR A 141 -13.67 9.31 -3.16
C TYR A 141 -15.15 9.28 -3.54
N GLN A 142 -15.53 9.88 -4.68
CA GLN A 142 -16.91 9.91 -5.15
C GLN A 142 -17.49 8.52 -5.40
N LYS A 143 -16.68 7.60 -5.94
CA LYS A 143 -17.11 6.22 -6.22
C LYS A 143 -17.27 5.36 -4.98
N THR A 144 -16.46 5.60 -3.96
CA THR A 144 -16.42 4.74 -2.76
C THR A 144 -17.11 5.36 -1.55
N GLY A 145 -17.25 6.67 -1.52
CA GLY A 145 -17.70 7.42 -0.33
C GLY A 145 -16.70 7.40 0.83
N LYS A 146 -15.49 6.91 0.60
CA LYS A 146 -14.45 6.73 1.62
C LYS A 146 -13.21 7.55 1.32
N GLN A 147 -12.48 7.91 2.36
CA GLN A 147 -11.20 8.61 2.22
C GLN A 147 -10.23 7.79 1.39
N VAL A 148 -9.43 8.48 0.56
CA VAL A 148 -8.42 7.84 -0.29
C VAL A 148 -7.11 7.76 0.47
N VAL A 149 -6.53 6.57 0.50
CA VAL A 149 -5.21 6.34 1.08
C VAL A 149 -4.15 6.43 -0.01
N VAL A 150 -3.11 7.22 0.23
CA VAL A 150 -1.95 7.35 -0.67
C VAL A 150 -0.72 6.76 0.01
N LEU A 151 -0.08 5.78 -0.64
CA LEU A 151 1.10 5.07 -0.16
C LEU A 151 2.29 5.28 -1.08
#